data_b894b15d7ea1c14f2721a95f683a5ac3
#
_entry.id   b894b15d7ea1c14f2721a95f683a5ac3
#
_cell.length_a   1.000
_cell.length_b   1.000
_cell.length_c   1.000
_cell.angle_alpha   90.00
_cell.angle_beta   90.00
_cell.angle_gamma   90.00
#
_symmetry.space_group_name_H-M   'P 1'
#
loop_
_entity.id
_entity.type
_entity.pdbx_description
1 polymer ?
#
loop_
_entity_poly.entity_id
_entity_poly.type
_entity_poly.pdbx_seq_one_letter_code
_entity_poly.pdbx_strand_id
1 'polypeptide(L)'
;KYTDEQYKNKLCNPIDVHMSWINNENKYIEESLLSKDKLINKVKSMGMELVDTDLFSNLYYLNKPFFKDVIQFEANEKNKQFYQTVGEFFGNLKGEDKESRDWAFLYRYYIFRKTE
;
A
#
# COMPACT_ATOMS: atom_id res chain seq x y z
N LYS A 1 -15.74 -3.86 -13.06
CA LYS A 1 -14.58 -4.72 -12.76
C LYS A 1 -13.92 -5.11 -14.07
N TYR A 2 -12.61 -4.89 -14.20
CA TYR A 2 -11.86 -5.24 -15.42
C TYR A 2 -11.67 -6.75 -15.52
N THR A 3 -11.70 -7.27 -16.75
CA THR A 3 -11.21 -8.61 -17.05
C THR A 3 -9.67 -8.60 -17.04
N ASP A 4 -9.06 -9.76 -16.83
CA ASP A 4 -7.59 -9.88 -16.86
C ASP A 4 -7.00 -9.41 -18.19
N GLU A 5 -7.70 -9.64 -19.28
CA GLU A 5 -7.28 -9.20 -20.61
C GLU A 5 -7.35 -7.67 -20.75
N GLN A 6 -8.43 -7.04 -20.29
CA GLN A 6 -8.56 -5.59 -20.28
C GLN A 6 -7.49 -4.92 -19.42
N TYR A 7 -7.18 -5.51 -18.28
CA TYR A 7 -6.14 -5.01 -17.38
C TYR A 7 -4.72 -5.13 -18.00
N LYS A 8 -4.45 -6.22 -18.67
CA LYS A 8 -3.14 -6.47 -19.31
C LYS A 8 -2.85 -5.56 -20.49
N ASN A 9 -3.87 -5.10 -21.20
CA ASN A 9 -3.71 -4.35 -22.45
C ASN A 9 -3.44 -2.84 -22.26
N LYS A 10 -3.64 -2.29 -21.06
CA LYS A 10 -3.42 -0.87 -20.76
C LYS A 10 -2.42 -0.71 -19.64
N LEU A 11 -1.60 0.36 -19.70
CA LEU A 11 -0.72 0.73 -18.61
C LEU A 11 -1.53 1.11 -17.36
N CYS A 12 -2.59 1.87 -17.56
CA CYS A 12 -3.49 2.33 -16.52
C CYS A 12 -4.94 1.94 -16.87
N ASN A 13 -5.66 1.49 -15.87
CA ASN A 13 -7.08 1.18 -15.98
C ASN A 13 -7.85 2.09 -15.02
N PRO A 14 -8.73 2.97 -15.50
CA PRO A 14 -9.47 3.87 -14.64
C PRO A 14 -10.44 3.11 -13.73
N ILE A 15 -10.53 3.55 -12.50
CA ILE A 15 -11.50 3.10 -11.50
C ILE A 15 -12.10 4.30 -10.79
N ASP A 16 -13.34 4.18 -10.36
CA ASP A 16 -13.97 5.18 -9.51
C ASP A 16 -13.71 4.85 -8.04
N VAL A 17 -13.18 5.81 -7.31
CA VAL A 17 -12.83 5.68 -5.91
C VAL A 17 -13.61 6.69 -5.09
N HIS A 18 -14.19 6.24 -3.99
CA HIS A 18 -14.79 7.09 -2.97
C HIS A 18 -14.00 7.00 -1.67
N MET A 19 -13.55 8.17 -1.19
CA MET A 19 -12.88 8.30 0.11
C MET A 19 -13.60 9.35 0.94
N SER A 20 -14.19 8.94 2.03
CA SER A 20 -15.04 9.80 2.86
C SER A 20 -14.36 11.05 3.40
N TRP A 21 -13.03 11.02 3.58
CA TRP A 21 -12.24 12.18 4.04
C TRP A 21 -11.83 13.15 2.92
N ILE A 22 -11.99 12.77 1.67
CA ILE A 22 -11.63 13.60 0.51
C ILE A 22 -12.87 14.02 -0.26
N ASN A 23 -13.85 13.14 -0.35
CA ASN A 23 -15.03 13.30 -1.18
C ASN A 23 -16.27 13.58 -0.32
N ASN A 24 -17.14 14.46 -0.83
CA ASN A 24 -18.51 14.58 -0.30
C ASN A 24 -19.31 13.31 -0.62
N GLU A 25 -20.42 13.12 0.11
CA GLU A 25 -21.33 12.02 -0.12
C GLU A 25 -21.69 11.87 -1.61
N ASN A 26 -21.69 10.63 -2.09
CA ASN A 26 -22.01 10.24 -3.46
C ASN A 26 -21.09 10.81 -4.56
N LYS A 27 -19.92 11.34 -4.21
CA LYS A 27 -18.90 11.74 -5.18
C LYS A 27 -17.78 10.73 -5.26
N TYR A 28 -17.34 10.44 -6.47
CA TYR A 28 -16.23 9.56 -6.77
C TYR A 28 -15.16 10.33 -7.51
N ILE A 29 -13.91 9.95 -7.28
CA ILE A 29 -12.75 10.44 -8.04
C ILE A 29 -12.26 9.28 -8.90
N GLU A 30 -12.02 9.56 -10.18
CA GLU A 30 -11.39 8.60 -11.07
C GLU A 30 -9.89 8.50 -10.71
N GLU A 31 -9.46 7.28 -10.44
CA GLU A 31 -8.06 6.92 -10.26
C GLU A 31 -7.67 5.84 -11.28
N SER A 32 -6.38 5.60 -11.41
CA SER A 32 -5.87 4.63 -12.36
C SER A 32 -5.18 3.47 -11.65
N LEU A 33 -5.64 2.25 -11.94
CA LEU A 33 -4.91 1.05 -11.56
C LEU A 33 -3.71 0.86 -12.50
N LEU A 34 -2.52 0.84 -11.93
CA LEU A 34 -1.29 0.61 -12.68
C LEU A 34 -1.03 -0.90 -12.86
N SER A 35 -0.72 -1.29 -14.08
CA SER A 35 -0.17 -2.62 -14.33
C SER A 35 1.29 -2.68 -13.88
N LYS A 36 1.58 -3.55 -12.91
CA LYS A 36 2.93 -3.76 -12.35
C LYS A 36 3.98 -3.97 -13.45
N ASP A 37 3.76 -4.94 -14.32
CA ASP A 37 4.75 -5.31 -15.33
C ASP A 37 4.95 -4.20 -16.38
N LYS A 38 3.87 -3.54 -16.76
CA LYS A 38 3.95 -2.41 -17.71
C LYS A 38 4.65 -1.21 -17.09
N LEU A 39 4.40 -0.92 -15.81
CA LEU A 39 5.10 0.14 -15.10
C LEU A 39 6.60 -0.14 -15.04
N ILE A 40 6.98 -1.35 -14.64
CA ILE A 40 8.39 -1.76 -14.56
C ILE A 40 9.06 -1.63 -15.93
N ASN A 41 8.42 -2.13 -16.99
CA ASN A 41 8.95 -2.04 -18.34
C ASN A 41 9.08 -0.60 -18.84
N LYS A 42 8.08 0.25 -18.52
CA LYS A 42 8.13 1.67 -18.87
C LYS A 42 9.28 2.39 -18.18
N VAL A 43 9.43 2.18 -16.88
CA VAL A 43 10.50 2.80 -16.09
C VAL A 43 11.89 2.29 -16.55
N LYS A 44 12.00 1.01 -16.90
CA LYS A 44 13.22 0.44 -17.47
C LYS A 44 13.57 1.11 -18.80
N SER A 45 12.60 1.38 -19.66
CA SER A 45 12.83 2.12 -20.92
C SER A 45 13.30 3.56 -20.71
N MET A 46 13.11 4.10 -19.51
CA MET A 46 13.58 5.44 -19.12
C MET A 46 14.97 5.42 -18.44
N GLY A 47 15.66 4.30 -18.45
CA GLY A 47 17.00 4.14 -17.88
C GLY A 47 17.02 3.90 -16.37
N MET A 48 16.00 3.23 -15.85
CA MET A 48 15.95 2.81 -14.45
C MET A 48 15.74 1.30 -14.37
N GLU A 49 16.24 0.71 -13.31
CA GLU A 49 16.01 -0.71 -12.98
C GLU A 49 15.24 -0.87 -11.68
N LEU A 50 14.42 -1.90 -11.61
CA LEU A 50 13.72 -2.25 -10.38
C LEU A 50 14.70 -2.86 -9.37
N VAL A 51 14.75 -2.29 -8.18
CA VAL A 51 15.53 -2.80 -7.05
C VAL A 51 14.67 -3.68 -6.16
N ASP A 52 13.47 -3.21 -5.82
CA ASP A 52 12.54 -3.92 -4.93
C ASP A 52 11.11 -3.48 -5.18
N THR A 53 10.18 -4.39 -4.95
CA THR A 53 8.74 -4.14 -4.95
C THR A 53 8.02 -5.20 -4.17
N ASP A 54 7.04 -4.77 -3.38
CA ASP A 54 6.13 -5.69 -2.70
C ASP A 54 4.81 -5.01 -2.34
N LEU A 55 3.84 -5.79 -1.93
CA LEU A 55 2.58 -5.32 -1.38
C LEU A 55 2.78 -4.77 0.04
N PHE A 56 2.03 -3.74 0.40
CA PHE A 56 2.02 -3.22 1.76
C PHE A 56 1.61 -4.27 2.79
N SER A 57 0.74 -5.21 2.42
CA SER A 57 0.38 -6.34 3.29
C SER A 57 1.59 -7.18 3.66
N ASN A 58 2.43 -7.53 2.69
CA ASN A 58 3.63 -8.32 2.94
C ASN A 58 4.65 -7.55 3.78
N LEU A 59 4.84 -6.26 3.48
CA LEU A 59 5.71 -5.38 4.27
C LEU A 59 5.24 -5.32 5.73
N TYR A 60 3.94 -5.16 5.95
CA TYR A 60 3.36 -5.13 7.29
C TYR A 60 3.59 -6.43 8.04
N TYR A 61 3.24 -7.58 7.46
CA TYR A 61 3.39 -8.87 8.13
C TYR A 61 4.86 -9.26 8.38
N LEU A 62 5.75 -8.86 7.49
CA LEU A 62 7.19 -9.06 7.69
C LEU A 62 7.71 -8.26 8.89
N ASN A 63 7.21 -7.03 9.09
CA ASN A 63 7.66 -6.13 10.14
C ASN A 63 6.83 -6.18 11.43
N LYS A 64 5.67 -6.85 11.42
CA LYS A 64 4.79 -6.95 12.58
C LYS A 64 5.50 -7.44 13.85
N PRO A 65 6.37 -8.46 13.81
CA PRO A 65 7.12 -8.91 15.00
C PRO A 65 8.02 -7.82 15.58
N PHE A 66 8.55 -6.92 14.75
CA PHE A 66 9.39 -5.81 15.18
C PHE A 66 8.66 -4.86 16.15
N PHE A 67 7.39 -4.59 15.94
CA PHE A 67 6.61 -3.73 16.85
C PHE A 67 6.53 -4.32 18.26
N LYS A 68 6.42 -5.63 18.38
CA LYS A 68 6.43 -6.32 19.67
C LYS A 68 7.76 -6.15 20.39
N ASP A 69 8.86 -6.30 19.66
CA ASP A 69 10.21 -6.14 20.21
C ASP A 69 10.48 -4.68 20.60
N VAL A 70 10.10 -3.74 19.75
CA VAL A 70 10.25 -2.29 20.05
C VAL A 70 9.46 -1.92 21.30
N ILE A 71 8.22 -2.38 21.43
CA ILE A 71 7.39 -2.11 22.62
C ILE A 71 8.08 -2.64 23.88
N GLN A 72 8.71 -3.81 23.80
CA GLN A 72 9.39 -4.43 24.95
C GLN A 72 10.64 -3.66 25.38
N PHE A 73 11.42 -3.13 24.42
CA PHE A 73 12.73 -2.51 24.69
C PHE A 73 12.73 -0.98 24.63
N GLU A 74 11.64 -0.35 24.19
CA GLU A 74 11.55 1.10 24.14
C GLU A 74 11.46 1.69 25.56
N ALA A 75 12.42 2.54 25.89
CA ALA A 75 12.49 3.19 27.19
C ALA A 75 11.61 4.44 27.29
N ASN A 76 11.30 5.06 26.17
CA ASN A 76 10.44 6.25 26.12
C ASN A 76 8.97 5.84 26.09
N GLU A 77 8.24 6.14 27.17
CA GLU A 77 6.82 5.75 27.32
C GLU A 77 5.91 6.31 26.21
N LYS A 78 6.20 7.51 25.72
CA LYS A 78 5.41 8.12 24.63
C LYS A 78 5.60 7.36 23.31
N ASN A 79 6.82 7.00 22.99
CA ASN A 79 7.13 6.18 21.82
C ASN A 79 6.56 4.77 21.96
N LYS A 80 6.69 4.18 23.13
CA LYS A 80 6.15 2.86 23.46
C LYS A 80 4.63 2.83 23.22
N GLN A 81 3.92 3.82 23.73
CA GLN A 81 2.47 3.96 23.54
C GLN A 81 2.11 4.12 22.07
N PHE A 82 2.88 4.90 21.32
CA PHE A 82 2.68 5.06 19.88
C PHE A 82 2.83 3.73 19.14
N TYR A 83 3.91 2.98 19.38
CA TYR A 83 4.13 1.68 18.74
C TYR A 83 3.08 0.65 19.12
N GLN A 84 2.62 0.68 20.36
CA GLN A 84 1.55 -0.19 20.83
C GLN A 84 0.24 0.11 20.09
N THR A 85 -0.13 1.38 19.96
CA THR A 85 -1.32 1.81 19.22
C THR A 85 -1.25 1.38 17.76
N VAL A 86 -0.10 1.57 17.10
CA VAL A 86 0.09 1.14 15.70
C VAL A 86 -0.02 -0.38 15.56
N GLY A 87 0.61 -1.12 16.47
CA GLY A 87 0.54 -2.59 16.45
C GLY A 87 -0.87 -3.15 16.68
N GLU A 88 -1.62 -2.54 17.59
CA GLU A 88 -3.00 -2.91 17.89
C GLU A 88 -3.96 -2.53 16.77
N PHE A 89 -3.78 -1.36 16.17
CA PHE A 89 -4.59 -0.86 15.06
C PHE A 89 -4.67 -1.87 13.91
N PHE A 90 -3.54 -2.47 13.52
CA PHE A 90 -3.50 -3.47 12.46
C PHE A 90 -3.66 -4.92 12.94
N GLY A 91 -3.71 -5.16 14.24
CA GLY A 91 -3.77 -6.51 14.83
C GLY A 91 -5.16 -7.11 14.93
N ASN A 92 -6.13 -6.36 15.44
CA ASN A 92 -7.46 -6.83 15.84
C ASN A 92 -8.61 -6.02 15.24
N LEU A 93 -8.46 -5.55 14.01
CA LEU A 93 -9.42 -4.68 13.37
C LEU A 93 -10.74 -5.35 13.05
N LYS A 94 -11.83 -4.62 13.29
CA LYS A 94 -13.21 -4.99 12.95
C LYS A 94 -13.90 -3.81 12.28
N GLY A 95 -14.97 -4.10 11.51
CA GLY A 95 -15.78 -3.08 10.85
C GLY A 95 -14.96 -2.17 9.91
N GLU A 96 -15.18 -0.87 10.01
CA GLU A 96 -14.55 0.14 9.14
C GLU A 96 -13.01 0.13 9.19
N ASP A 97 -12.43 -0.15 10.35
CA ASP A 97 -10.98 -0.26 10.50
C ASP A 97 -10.41 -1.43 9.69
N LYS A 98 -11.13 -2.55 9.66
CA LYS A 98 -10.75 -3.69 8.82
C LYS A 98 -10.83 -3.34 7.34
N GLU A 99 -11.85 -2.63 6.92
CA GLU A 99 -12.01 -2.19 5.54
C GLU A 99 -10.89 -1.21 5.13
N SER A 100 -10.54 -0.29 6.01
CA SER A 100 -9.43 0.64 5.80
C SER A 100 -8.09 -0.09 5.63
N ARG A 101 -7.83 -1.11 6.45
CA ARG A 101 -6.65 -1.96 6.31
C ARG A 101 -6.66 -2.72 5.00
N ASP A 102 -7.79 -3.36 4.66
CA ASP A 102 -7.91 -4.14 3.44
C ASP A 102 -7.68 -3.26 2.21
N TRP A 103 -8.15 -2.00 2.26
CA TRP A 103 -7.84 -0.99 1.25
C TRP A 103 -6.34 -0.68 1.17
N ALA A 104 -5.69 -0.40 2.32
CA ALA A 104 -4.26 -0.10 2.36
C ALA A 104 -3.41 -1.26 1.83
N PHE A 105 -3.87 -2.50 2.01
CA PHE A 105 -3.18 -3.70 1.55
C PHE A 105 -3.29 -3.95 0.04
N LEU A 106 -4.06 -3.16 -0.68
CA LEU A 106 -4.06 -3.16 -2.14
C LEU A 106 -2.87 -2.40 -2.74
N TYR A 107 -2.21 -1.57 -1.95
CA TYR A 107 -1.08 -0.78 -2.41
C TYR A 107 0.20 -1.59 -2.48
N ARG A 108 1.06 -1.15 -3.38
CA ARG A 108 2.38 -1.72 -3.62
C ARG A 108 3.41 -0.60 -3.65
N TYR A 109 4.59 -0.82 -3.09
CA TYR A 109 5.73 0.08 -3.26
C TYR A 109 6.65 -0.39 -4.38
N TYR A 110 7.40 0.56 -4.96
CA TYR A 110 8.42 0.32 -5.97
C TYR A 110 9.66 1.12 -5.62
N ILE A 111 10.80 0.48 -5.70
CA ILE A 111 12.11 1.13 -5.56
C ILE A 111 12.87 0.92 -6.85
N PHE A 112 13.21 2.02 -7.51
CA PHE A 112 13.99 2.02 -8.74
C PHE A 112 15.33 2.69 -8.52
N ARG A 113 16.33 2.24 -9.26
CA ARG A 113 17.64 2.84 -9.31
C ARG A 113 17.93 3.29 -10.75
N LYS A 114 18.48 4.51 -10.90
CA LYS A 114 18.93 4.99 -12.19
C LYS A 114 20.09 4.13 -12.67
N THR A 115 20.00 3.67 -13.90
CA THR A 115 21.12 2.97 -14.56
C THR A 115 22.07 4.01 -15.17
N GLU A 116 23.36 3.74 -15.04
CA GLU A 116 24.40 4.57 -15.66
C GLU A 116 24.47 4.36 -17.19
#